data_809b7e005b9ebb5d9322c76748f04e9b
#
_entry.id   809b7e005b9ebb5d9322c76748f04e9b
#
_cell.length_a   1.000
_cell.length_b   1.000
_cell.length_c   1.000
_cell.angle_alpha   90.00
_cell.angle_beta   90.00
_cell.angle_gamma   90.00
#
_symmetry.space_group_name_H-M   'P 1'
#
loop_
_entity.id
_entity.type
_entity.pdbx_description
1 polymer ?
#
loop_
_entity_poly.entity_id
_entity_poly.type
_entity_poly.pdbx_seq_one_letter_code
_entity_poly.pdbx_strand_id
1 'polypeptide(L)'
;MERRKLGNTDLFLSILGLGGFHLVELLRDEAVRLVHLYLDLGGNYLETAESYGHGDSEEKIGEVLKTRRHECFVATKSQKRTKEDVLRSIEGSLRRLNTDYVDLFFIHELNRFETLEAISAPSGALEGIEAARRAGKIRYVAFSNHVTPEVATKALETYPFDALMIPLNYFDRFNFPGWEKEVIPRAQEKGTGILAMKVLADGFLWRNTENAFRYTLSLPVSCLVLGVNREDYLRRDVELLATLTPMNEEEKDRWFFEAPELGNYVCRQCGKCLPCPEGIDIPKVFLLEGQYDRQMKDDIVRDPAEYALRDRLRFWFGNQDYAQKAYAALDVQATSCTACGICEPKCPYGIPIVKKLAIAHEKLTDERPPGYTRIF
;
A
#
# COMPACT_ATOMS: atom_id res chain seq x y z
N MET A 1 -4.83 -0.72 23.60
CA MET A 1 -3.97 -0.52 22.39
C MET A 1 -3.30 0.85 22.45
N GLU A 2 -2.01 0.95 22.06
CA GLU A 2 -1.34 2.24 21.86
C GLU A 2 -2.13 3.13 20.90
N ARG A 3 -2.14 4.45 21.13
CA ARG A 3 -2.80 5.42 20.25
C ARG A 3 -1.80 6.46 19.78
N ARG A 4 -1.84 6.76 18.49
CA ARG A 4 -0.98 7.76 17.85
C ARG A 4 -1.80 8.83 17.17
N LYS A 5 -1.34 10.08 17.27
CA LYS A 5 -1.97 11.20 16.58
C LYS A 5 -1.83 11.07 15.06
N LEU A 6 -2.90 11.35 14.32
CA LEU A 6 -2.88 11.37 12.86
C LEU A 6 -2.50 12.77 12.36
N GLY A 7 -1.24 12.97 12.02
CA GLY A 7 -0.76 14.26 11.51
C GLY A 7 -1.19 15.45 12.35
N ASN A 8 -1.66 16.51 11.69
CA ASN A 8 -2.15 17.71 12.35
C ASN A 8 -3.64 17.64 12.79
N THR A 9 -4.32 16.48 12.60
CA THR A 9 -5.70 16.30 13.04
C THR A 9 -5.83 16.19 14.56
N ASP A 10 -7.05 16.16 15.09
CA ASP A 10 -7.35 15.83 16.50
C ASP A 10 -7.60 14.33 16.72
N LEU A 11 -7.36 13.49 15.69
CA LEU A 11 -7.61 12.06 15.76
C LEU A 11 -6.42 11.32 16.40
N PHE A 12 -6.69 10.57 17.48
CA PHE A 12 -5.75 9.64 18.09
C PHE A 12 -6.17 8.21 17.77
N LEU A 13 -5.58 7.64 16.72
CA LEU A 13 -5.91 6.31 16.22
C LEU A 13 -5.17 5.22 17.00
N SER A 14 -5.83 4.08 17.22
CA SER A 14 -5.14 2.87 17.67
C SER A 14 -4.08 2.47 16.65
N ILE A 15 -2.96 1.95 17.13
CA ILE A 15 -1.83 1.53 16.30
C ILE A 15 -2.23 0.47 15.27
N LEU A 16 -3.22 -0.36 15.58
CA LEU A 16 -3.91 -1.25 14.66
C LEU A 16 -5.25 -0.64 14.27
N GLY A 17 -5.47 -0.39 12.99
CA GLY A 17 -6.75 -0.06 12.37
C GLY A 17 -7.34 -1.27 11.67
N LEU A 18 -8.65 -1.47 11.75
CA LEU A 18 -9.33 -2.56 11.06
C LEU A 18 -9.66 -2.15 9.61
N GLY A 19 -8.98 -2.77 8.64
CA GLY A 19 -9.26 -2.63 7.21
C GLY A 19 -10.41 -3.52 6.76
N GLY A 20 -11.46 -2.91 6.24
CA GLY A 20 -12.73 -3.55 5.91
C GLY A 20 -12.74 -4.37 4.62
N PHE A 21 -11.64 -4.41 3.83
CA PHE A 21 -11.64 -5.16 2.58
C PHE A 21 -12.00 -6.64 2.77
N HIS A 22 -11.40 -7.30 3.75
CA HIS A 22 -11.63 -8.73 4.02
C HIS A 22 -12.95 -9.03 4.75
N LEU A 23 -13.70 -8.02 5.20
CA LEU A 23 -15.04 -8.24 5.76
C LEU A 23 -16.02 -8.77 4.71
N VAL A 24 -15.76 -8.50 3.40
CA VAL A 24 -16.60 -9.03 2.32
C VAL A 24 -16.53 -10.56 2.19
N GLU A 25 -15.46 -11.18 2.70
CA GLU A 25 -15.26 -12.63 2.68
C GLU A 25 -16.07 -13.37 3.76
N LEU A 26 -16.59 -12.65 4.74
CA LEU A 26 -17.31 -13.18 5.90
C LEU A 26 -18.83 -13.11 5.71
N LEU A 27 -19.54 -13.99 6.36
CA LEU A 27 -20.98 -13.80 6.56
C LEU A 27 -21.20 -12.54 7.43
N ARG A 28 -22.39 -11.91 7.28
CA ARG A 28 -22.70 -10.66 7.97
C ARG A 28 -22.47 -10.74 9.48
N ASP A 29 -23.00 -11.78 10.13
CA ASP A 29 -22.90 -11.95 11.59
C ASP A 29 -21.45 -12.19 12.05
N GLU A 30 -20.64 -12.86 11.22
CA GLU A 30 -19.22 -13.07 11.50
C GLU A 30 -18.43 -11.74 11.42
N ALA A 31 -18.67 -10.96 10.38
CA ALA A 31 -18.07 -9.65 10.22
C ALA A 31 -18.46 -8.69 11.37
N VAL A 32 -19.74 -8.67 11.73
CA VAL A 32 -20.24 -7.85 12.86
C VAL A 32 -19.56 -8.27 14.17
N ARG A 33 -19.47 -9.58 14.46
CA ARG A 33 -18.75 -10.06 15.65
C ARG A 33 -17.28 -9.65 15.64
N LEU A 34 -16.60 -9.75 14.47
CA LEU A 34 -15.20 -9.37 14.34
C LEU A 34 -14.98 -7.88 14.60
N VAL A 35 -15.86 -7.01 14.11
CA VAL A 35 -15.80 -5.57 14.37
C VAL A 35 -16.06 -5.25 15.82
N HIS A 36 -17.04 -5.90 16.46
CA HIS A 36 -17.25 -5.77 17.91
C HIS A 36 -16.01 -6.20 18.71
N LEU A 37 -15.45 -7.36 18.39
CA LEU A 37 -14.21 -7.85 19.02
C LEU A 37 -13.05 -6.85 18.88
N TYR A 38 -12.88 -6.26 17.70
CA TYR A 38 -11.85 -5.25 17.48
C TYR A 38 -12.01 -4.04 18.42
N LEU A 39 -13.23 -3.52 18.57
CA LEU A 39 -13.50 -2.42 19.48
C LEU A 39 -13.29 -2.84 20.96
N ASP A 40 -13.72 -4.06 21.33
CA ASP A 40 -13.54 -4.61 22.70
C ASP A 40 -12.05 -4.81 23.06
N LEU A 41 -11.21 -5.09 22.06
CA LEU A 41 -9.75 -5.16 22.21
C LEU A 41 -9.07 -3.77 22.29
N GLY A 42 -9.86 -2.70 22.28
CA GLY A 42 -9.38 -1.31 22.39
C GLY A 42 -8.99 -0.65 21.08
N GLY A 43 -9.37 -1.24 19.95
CA GLY A 43 -9.29 -0.60 18.64
C GLY A 43 -10.28 0.56 18.51
N ASN A 44 -9.95 1.57 17.72
CA ASN A 44 -10.84 2.72 17.50
C ASN A 44 -10.80 3.31 16.08
N TYR A 45 -10.26 2.58 15.10
CA TYR A 45 -10.22 3.05 13.72
C TYR A 45 -10.72 1.98 12.75
N LEU A 46 -11.88 2.22 12.17
CA LEU A 46 -12.53 1.38 11.17
C LEU A 46 -12.40 2.01 9.79
N GLU A 47 -11.80 1.26 8.87
CA GLU A 47 -11.55 1.72 7.51
C GLU A 47 -12.28 0.82 6.52
N THR A 48 -12.99 1.42 5.55
CA THR A 48 -13.71 0.71 4.49
C THR A 48 -13.70 1.49 3.17
N ALA A 49 -14.48 1.07 2.19
CA ALA A 49 -14.69 1.77 0.92
C ALA A 49 -16.02 1.36 0.27
N GLU A 50 -16.63 2.28 -0.49
CA GLU A 50 -17.80 2.00 -1.34
C GLU A 50 -17.56 0.82 -2.30
N SER A 51 -16.34 0.65 -2.80
CA SER A 51 -15.99 -0.42 -3.74
C SER A 51 -15.83 -1.80 -3.08
N TYR A 52 -15.73 -1.87 -1.75
CA TYR A 52 -15.55 -3.15 -1.06
C TYR A 52 -16.86 -3.94 -1.01
N GLY A 53 -16.97 -4.92 -1.92
CA GLY A 53 -18.19 -5.70 -2.10
C GLY A 53 -19.39 -4.84 -2.52
N HIS A 54 -19.17 -3.75 -3.29
CA HIS A 54 -20.22 -2.80 -3.68
C HIS A 54 -21.00 -2.20 -2.48
N GLY A 55 -20.29 -1.93 -1.38
CA GLY A 55 -20.85 -1.38 -0.15
C GLY A 55 -21.15 -2.42 0.95
N ASP A 56 -20.98 -3.72 0.69
CA ASP A 56 -21.21 -4.77 1.68
C ASP A 56 -20.36 -4.59 2.95
N SER A 57 -19.08 -4.20 2.80
CA SER A 57 -18.23 -3.88 3.94
C SER A 57 -18.76 -2.68 4.75
N GLU A 58 -19.24 -1.62 4.09
CA GLU A 58 -19.83 -0.47 4.77
C GLU A 58 -21.11 -0.86 5.52
N GLU A 59 -21.96 -1.71 4.95
CA GLU A 59 -23.18 -2.20 5.60
C GLU A 59 -22.86 -3.03 6.86
N LYS A 60 -21.86 -3.92 6.79
CA LYS A 60 -21.42 -4.75 7.92
C LYS A 60 -20.89 -3.88 9.07
N ILE A 61 -20.06 -2.90 8.76
CA ILE A 61 -19.59 -1.93 9.75
C ILE A 61 -20.75 -1.10 10.28
N GLY A 62 -21.67 -0.66 9.39
CA GLY A 62 -22.84 0.13 9.74
C GLY A 62 -23.76 -0.53 10.77
N GLU A 63 -23.84 -1.89 10.81
CA GLU A 63 -24.58 -2.58 11.86
C GLU A 63 -24.00 -2.30 13.25
N VAL A 64 -22.68 -2.29 13.39
CA VAL A 64 -22.00 -2.01 14.64
C VAL A 64 -22.12 -0.54 15.03
N LEU A 65 -22.05 0.36 14.03
CA LEU A 65 -22.12 1.80 14.28
C LEU A 65 -23.49 2.26 14.79
N LYS A 66 -24.58 1.51 14.60
CA LYS A 66 -25.90 1.81 15.20
C LYS A 66 -25.83 2.01 16.72
N THR A 67 -24.89 1.34 17.38
CA THR A 67 -24.77 1.36 18.84
C THR A 67 -23.41 1.85 19.34
N ARG A 68 -22.35 1.76 18.51
CA ARG A 68 -20.96 2.00 18.96
C ARG A 68 -20.23 3.09 18.14
N ARG A 69 -20.98 3.94 17.39
CA ARG A 69 -20.37 5.02 16.58
C ARG A 69 -19.45 5.95 17.37
N HIS A 70 -19.79 6.23 18.61
CA HIS A 70 -19.04 7.12 19.50
C HIS A 70 -17.71 6.54 20.02
N GLU A 71 -17.47 5.25 19.82
CA GLU A 71 -16.26 4.56 20.28
C GLU A 71 -15.14 4.57 19.25
N CYS A 72 -15.43 4.95 18.00
CA CYS A 72 -14.47 4.79 16.91
C CYS A 72 -14.47 5.95 15.92
N PHE A 73 -13.35 6.11 15.25
CA PHE A 73 -13.18 6.90 14.04
C PHE A 73 -13.46 6.02 12.82
N VAL A 74 -14.20 6.57 11.87
CA VAL A 74 -14.65 5.84 10.67
C VAL A 74 -14.10 6.50 9.43
N ALA A 75 -13.53 5.69 8.55
CA ALA A 75 -13.06 6.12 7.24
C ALA A 75 -13.72 5.32 6.12
N THR A 76 -14.10 6.02 5.04
CA THR A 76 -14.49 5.38 3.79
C THR A 76 -13.87 6.07 2.59
N LYS A 77 -14.03 5.48 1.39
CA LYS A 77 -13.34 5.92 0.17
C LYS A 77 -14.27 5.87 -1.04
N SER A 78 -13.99 6.73 -2.02
CA SER A 78 -14.67 6.69 -3.31
C SER A 78 -13.70 6.85 -4.48
N GLN A 79 -13.95 6.11 -5.56
CA GLN A 79 -13.27 6.25 -6.85
C GLN A 79 -13.93 7.28 -7.78
N LYS A 80 -14.93 8.03 -7.31
CA LYS A 80 -15.60 9.06 -8.11
C LYS A 80 -14.69 10.27 -8.28
N ARG A 81 -14.69 10.85 -9.47
CA ARG A 81 -13.77 11.93 -9.86
C ARG A 81 -14.46 13.25 -10.16
N THR A 82 -15.79 13.27 -10.27
CA THR A 82 -16.58 14.50 -10.44
C THR A 82 -17.25 14.91 -9.13
N LYS A 83 -17.56 16.21 -9.00
CA LYS A 83 -18.26 16.79 -7.86
C LYS A 83 -19.59 16.09 -7.57
N GLU A 84 -20.41 15.90 -8.59
CA GLU A 84 -21.74 15.31 -8.41
C GLU A 84 -21.67 13.84 -8.00
N ASP A 85 -20.78 13.07 -8.65
CA ASP A 85 -20.64 11.65 -8.37
C ASP A 85 -20.07 11.40 -6.97
N VAL A 86 -19.09 12.20 -6.53
CA VAL A 86 -18.52 12.05 -5.19
C VAL A 86 -19.53 12.42 -4.11
N LEU A 87 -20.36 13.44 -4.32
CA LEU A 87 -21.45 13.78 -3.39
C LEU A 87 -22.47 12.65 -3.28
N ARG A 88 -22.88 12.04 -4.42
CA ARG A 88 -23.76 10.85 -4.38
C ARG A 88 -23.12 9.67 -3.66
N SER A 89 -21.81 9.45 -3.87
CA SER A 89 -21.05 8.42 -3.20
C SER A 89 -21.01 8.62 -1.68
N ILE A 90 -20.71 9.85 -1.22
CA ILE A 90 -20.71 10.20 0.20
C ILE A 90 -22.07 9.91 0.84
N GLU A 91 -23.16 10.37 0.24
CA GLU A 91 -24.51 10.10 0.75
C GLU A 91 -24.83 8.60 0.81
N GLY A 92 -24.38 7.84 -0.21
CA GLY A 92 -24.52 6.39 -0.24
C GLY A 92 -23.76 5.72 0.90
N SER A 93 -22.51 6.11 1.11
CA SER A 93 -21.66 5.60 2.19
C SER A 93 -22.23 5.88 3.57
N LEU A 94 -22.68 7.12 3.83
CA LEU A 94 -23.29 7.49 5.10
C LEU A 94 -24.54 6.66 5.42
N ARG A 95 -25.39 6.41 4.42
CA ARG A 95 -26.57 5.54 4.61
C ARG A 95 -26.18 4.10 4.95
N ARG A 96 -25.19 3.49 4.24
CA ARG A 96 -24.72 2.12 4.49
C ARG A 96 -24.04 2.01 5.86
N LEU A 97 -23.27 3.01 6.22
CA LEU A 97 -22.57 3.08 7.51
C LEU A 97 -23.50 3.45 8.70
N ASN A 98 -24.78 3.78 8.47
CA ASN A 98 -25.70 4.23 9.53
C ASN A 98 -25.11 5.37 10.38
N THR A 99 -24.56 6.39 9.75
CA THR A 99 -23.95 7.55 10.42
C THR A 99 -24.17 8.82 9.62
N ASP A 100 -24.21 9.96 10.30
CA ASP A 100 -24.40 11.28 9.66
C ASP A 100 -23.08 11.86 9.15
N TYR A 101 -21.92 11.33 9.60
CA TYR A 101 -20.61 11.79 9.19
C TYR A 101 -19.55 10.69 9.27
N VAL A 102 -18.47 10.86 8.50
CA VAL A 102 -17.23 10.07 8.61
C VAL A 102 -16.10 10.97 9.08
N ASP A 103 -15.14 10.37 9.81
CA ASP A 103 -13.98 11.10 10.32
C ASP A 103 -12.95 11.34 9.21
N LEU A 104 -12.70 10.36 8.34
CA LEU A 104 -11.87 10.51 7.16
C LEU A 104 -12.63 10.08 5.89
N PHE A 105 -12.48 10.87 4.84
CA PHE A 105 -12.94 10.49 3.50
C PHE A 105 -11.76 10.46 2.53
N PHE A 106 -11.57 9.32 1.88
CA PHE A 106 -10.45 9.13 0.97
C PHE A 106 -10.84 9.27 -0.49
N ILE A 107 -10.03 9.98 -1.24
CA ILE A 107 -9.93 9.79 -2.68
C ILE A 107 -9.22 8.44 -2.89
N HIS A 108 -9.98 7.44 -3.35
CA HIS A 108 -9.51 6.08 -3.49
C HIS A 108 -8.64 5.90 -4.75
N GLU A 109 -7.47 5.27 -4.60
CA GLU A 109 -6.57 4.91 -5.71
C GLU A 109 -6.15 6.12 -6.56
N LEU A 110 -5.62 7.15 -5.91
CA LEU A 110 -5.03 8.30 -6.60
C LEU A 110 -3.64 7.90 -7.15
N ASN A 111 -3.63 7.03 -8.17
CA ASN A 111 -2.42 6.38 -8.69
C ASN A 111 -1.90 7.00 -10.00
N ARG A 112 -2.62 7.96 -10.61
CA ARG A 112 -2.29 8.53 -11.93
C ARG A 112 -2.37 10.05 -11.90
N PHE A 113 -1.52 10.71 -12.68
CA PHE A 113 -1.53 12.18 -12.83
C PHE A 113 -2.84 12.68 -13.43
N GLU A 114 -3.39 11.98 -14.43
CA GLU A 114 -4.68 12.31 -15.05
C GLU A 114 -5.83 12.28 -14.03
N THR A 115 -5.74 11.34 -13.07
CA THR A 115 -6.72 11.29 -11.97
C THR A 115 -6.58 12.48 -11.03
N LEU A 116 -5.34 12.87 -10.70
CA LEU A 116 -5.07 14.05 -9.87
C LEU A 116 -5.56 15.34 -10.55
N GLU A 117 -5.33 15.47 -11.83
CA GLU A 117 -5.82 16.59 -12.65
C GLU A 117 -7.35 16.62 -12.65
N ALA A 118 -8.00 15.48 -12.91
CA ALA A 118 -9.47 15.38 -12.96
C ALA A 118 -10.14 15.76 -11.65
N ILE A 119 -9.63 15.31 -10.50
CA ILE A 119 -10.22 15.64 -9.19
C ILE A 119 -9.99 17.09 -8.79
N SER A 120 -8.94 17.74 -9.31
CA SER A 120 -8.55 19.12 -9.01
C SER A 120 -9.17 20.14 -9.98
N ALA A 121 -9.73 19.68 -11.09
CA ALA A 121 -10.36 20.53 -12.10
C ALA A 121 -11.67 21.18 -11.58
N PRO A 122 -12.18 22.25 -12.21
CA PRO A 122 -13.52 22.77 -11.94
C PRO A 122 -14.57 21.66 -12.02
N SER A 123 -15.47 21.59 -11.05
CA SER A 123 -16.42 20.49 -10.86
C SER A 123 -15.79 19.11 -10.63
N GLY A 124 -14.51 19.04 -10.26
CA GLY A 124 -13.83 17.84 -9.82
C GLY A 124 -14.24 17.39 -8.42
N ALA A 125 -13.79 16.19 -8.05
CA ALA A 125 -14.19 15.56 -6.78
C ALA A 125 -13.80 16.38 -5.54
N LEU A 126 -12.67 17.09 -5.55
CA LEU A 126 -12.24 17.92 -4.41
C LEU A 126 -13.26 19.03 -4.08
N GLU A 127 -13.89 19.61 -5.09
CA GLU A 127 -14.94 20.62 -4.86
C GLU A 127 -16.18 20.03 -4.17
N GLY A 128 -16.56 18.79 -4.53
CA GLY A 128 -17.65 18.07 -3.88
C GLY A 128 -17.33 17.65 -2.45
N ILE A 129 -16.11 17.17 -2.23
CA ILE A 129 -15.58 16.78 -0.90
C ILE A 129 -15.59 18.00 0.04
N GLU A 130 -15.12 19.15 -0.43
CA GLU A 130 -15.13 20.38 0.36
C GLU A 130 -16.56 20.87 0.65
N ALA A 131 -17.50 20.67 -0.26
CA ALA A 131 -18.92 20.97 0.00
C ALA A 131 -19.48 20.03 1.09
N ALA A 132 -19.17 18.74 1.05
CA ALA A 132 -19.57 17.78 2.07
C ALA A 132 -18.90 18.07 3.43
N ARG A 133 -17.63 18.50 3.43
CA ARG A 133 -16.89 18.90 4.65
C ARG A 133 -17.56 20.12 5.30
N ARG A 134 -17.89 21.14 4.53
CA ARG A 134 -18.66 22.33 5.04
C ARG A 134 -20.03 21.95 5.56
N ALA A 135 -20.67 20.92 5.00
CA ALA A 135 -21.94 20.39 5.48
C ALA A 135 -21.83 19.48 6.72
N GLY A 136 -20.62 19.29 7.26
CA GLY A 136 -20.37 18.46 8.45
C GLY A 136 -20.42 16.94 8.19
N LYS A 137 -20.44 16.49 6.93
CA LYS A 137 -20.51 15.07 6.55
C LYS A 137 -19.14 14.39 6.54
N ILE A 138 -18.08 15.18 6.44
CA ILE A 138 -16.68 14.74 6.44
C ILE A 138 -15.91 15.65 7.39
N ARG A 139 -15.07 15.07 8.26
CA ARG A 139 -14.19 15.88 9.12
C ARG A 139 -12.85 16.17 8.43
N TYR A 140 -12.21 15.14 7.90
CA TYR A 140 -10.88 15.20 7.31
C TYR A 140 -10.84 14.54 5.94
N VAL A 141 -9.98 15.07 5.06
CA VAL A 141 -9.82 14.64 3.66
C VAL A 141 -8.49 13.94 3.48
N ALA A 142 -8.53 12.76 2.89
CA ALA A 142 -7.35 11.94 2.65
C ALA A 142 -7.33 11.36 1.24
N PHE A 143 -6.23 10.72 0.87
CA PHE A 143 -6.14 9.90 -0.34
C PHE A 143 -5.41 8.60 -0.10
N SER A 144 -5.68 7.58 -0.92
CA SER A 144 -4.87 6.37 -0.97
C SER A 144 -4.12 6.29 -2.30
N ASN A 145 -2.89 5.80 -2.24
CA ASN A 145 -2.09 5.50 -3.43
C ASN A 145 -1.38 4.17 -3.23
N HIS A 146 -1.33 3.33 -4.28
CA HIS A 146 -0.84 1.97 -4.17
C HIS A 146 0.51 1.72 -4.84
N VAL A 147 0.87 2.52 -5.86
CA VAL A 147 1.95 2.16 -6.79
C VAL A 147 2.74 3.33 -7.38
N THR A 148 2.40 4.58 -7.06
CA THR A 148 3.01 5.75 -7.74
C THR A 148 3.39 6.83 -6.73
N PRO A 149 4.59 6.71 -6.08
CA PRO A 149 5.08 7.71 -5.15
C PRO A 149 5.10 9.13 -5.72
N GLU A 150 5.42 9.27 -7.01
CA GLU A 150 5.50 10.56 -7.71
C GLU A 150 4.14 11.28 -7.75
N VAL A 151 3.06 10.53 -7.99
CA VAL A 151 1.69 11.07 -7.94
C VAL A 151 1.31 11.45 -6.51
N ALA A 152 1.70 10.65 -5.52
CA ALA A 152 1.43 10.95 -4.11
C ALA A 152 2.15 12.23 -3.67
N THR A 153 3.43 12.40 -4.05
CA THR A 153 4.19 13.63 -3.80
C THR A 153 3.50 14.83 -4.44
N LYS A 154 3.10 14.70 -5.71
CA LYS A 154 2.39 15.79 -6.41
C LYS A 154 1.03 16.10 -5.79
N ALA A 155 0.27 15.09 -5.34
CA ALA A 155 -0.99 15.27 -4.64
C ALA A 155 -0.83 16.09 -3.35
N LEU A 156 0.21 15.78 -2.54
CA LEU A 156 0.56 16.54 -1.34
C LEU A 156 0.90 18.02 -1.63
N GLU A 157 1.38 18.34 -2.83
CA GLU A 157 1.62 19.72 -3.26
C GLU A 157 0.35 20.43 -3.76
N THR A 158 -0.57 19.66 -4.33
CA THR A 158 -1.76 20.19 -5.01
C THR A 158 -2.87 20.57 -4.05
N TYR A 159 -3.05 19.80 -2.95
CA TYR A 159 -4.14 20.00 -2.00
C TYR A 159 -3.65 19.67 -0.57
N PRO A 160 -4.13 20.40 0.46
CA PRO A 160 -3.74 20.17 1.87
C PRO A 160 -4.47 18.95 2.46
N PHE A 161 -4.09 17.75 2.02
CA PHE A 161 -4.64 16.53 2.57
C PHE A 161 -4.28 16.35 4.04
N ASP A 162 -5.26 15.98 4.86
CA ASP A 162 -5.08 15.73 6.29
C ASP A 162 -4.37 14.39 6.55
N ALA A 163 -4.55 13.41 5.66
CA ALA A 163 -3.89 12.10 5.75
C ALA A 163 -3.68 11.46 4.37
N LEU A 164 -2.76 10.48 4.33
CA LEU A 164 -2.60 9.58 3.20
C LEU A 164 -2.45 8.13 3.68
N MET A 165 -2.85 7.19 2.81
CA MET A 165 -2.71 5.76 3.04
C MET A 165 -1.89 5.15 1.90
N ILE A 166 -0.73 4.57 2.24
CA ILE A 166 0.24 4.02 1.29
C ILE A 166 0.73 2.63 1.73
N PRO A 167 1.17 1.76 0.78
CA PRO A 167 1.77 0.49 1.13
C PRO A 167 3.15 0.70 1.75
N LEU A 168 3.32 0.19 2.97
CA LEU A 168 4.59 0.26 3.68
C LEU A 168 4.95 -1.09 4.27
N ASN A 169 5.92 -1.75 3.66
CA ASN A 169 6.50 -3.01 4.10
C ASN A 169 7.93 -3.16 3.56
N TYR A 170 8.72 -4.04 4.16
CA TYR A 170 10.14 -4.20 3.80
C TYR A 170 10.35 -4.83 2.41
N PHE A 171 9.35 -5.49 1.83
CA PHE A 171 9.42 -6.02 0.48
C PHE A 171 9.28 -4.88 -0.55
N ASP A 172 8.29 -4.02 -0.39
CA ASP A 172 8.05 -2.88 -1.28
C ASP A 172 9.07 -1.74 -1.12
N ARG A 173 9.82 -1.68 -0.03
CA ARG A 173 10.92 -0.72 0.13
C ARG A 173 11.87 -0.70 -1.07
N PHE A 174 12.15 -1.87 -1.65
CA PHE A 174 13.09 -2.01 -2.76
C PHE A 174 12.43 -1.90 -4.14
N ASN A 175 11.11 -1.97 -4.19
CA ASN A 175 10.32 -1.86 -5.42
C ASN A 175 9.77 -0.45 -5.62
N PHE A 176 9.45 0.22 -4.51
CA PHE A 176 8.87 1.58 -4.50
C PHE A 176 9.57 2.46 -3.46
N PRO A 177 10.90 2.66 -3.57
CA PRO A 177 11.67 3.41 -2.56
C PRO A 177 11.23 4.87 -2.39
N GLY A 178 10.50 5.43 -3.35
CA GLY A 178 9.94 6.78 -3.29
C GLY A 178 8.97 6.97 -2.13
N TRP A 179 8.31 5.91 -1.63
CA TRP A 179 7.47 6.02 -0.43
C TRP A 179 8.25 6.56 0.77
N GLU A 180 9.41 5.97 1.05
CA GLU A 180 10.23 6.37 2.19
C GLU A 180 11.12 7.58 1.91
N LYS A 181 11.64 7.69 0.68
CA LYS A 181 12.61 8.74 0.34
C LYS A 181 11.98 10.10 0.01
N GLU A 182 10.74 10.11 -0.46
CA GLU A 182 10.08 11.30 -1.00
C GLU A 182 8.74 11.58 -0.32
N VAL A 183 7.82 10.59 -0.32
CA VAL A 183 6.44 10.80 0.15
C VAL A 183 6.39 11.00 1.66
N ILE A 184 7.04 10.13 2.44
CA ILE A 184 7.06 10.24 3.91
C ILE A 184 7.63 11.58 4.37
N PRO A 185 8.83 12.03 3.93
CA PRO A 185 9.37 13.34 4.31
C PRO A 185 8.45 14.50 3.93
N ARG A 186 7.85 14.45 2.75
CA ARG A 186 6.92 15.49 2.30
C ARG A 186 5.64 15.54 3.12
N ALA A 187 5.08 14.37 3.48
CA ALA A 187 3.92 14.28 4.35
C ALA A 187 4.21 14.85 5.75
N GLN A 188 5.38 14.50 6.32
CA GLN A 188 5.82 15.05 7.62
C GLN A 188 5.98 16.58 7.58
N GLU A 189 6.63 17.13 6.53
CA GLU A 189 6.78 18.58 6.34
C GLU A 189 5.43 19.29 6.34
N LYS A 190 4.42 18.69 5.74
CA LYS A 190 3.05 19.26 5.66
C LYS A 190 2.18 18.93 6.87
N GLY A 191 2.63 18.09 7.77
CA GLY A 191 1.83 17.62 8.90
C GLY A 191 0.69 16.69 8.48
N THR A 192 0.78 16.07 7.29
CA THR A 192 -0.17 15.07 6.80
C THR A 192 0.06 13.74 7.50
N GLY A 193 -0.98 13.15 8.07
CA GLY A 193 -0.94 11.86 8.76
C GLY A 193 -0.67 10.69 7.81
N ILE A 194 0.12 9.71 8.24
CA ILE A 194 0.51 8.56 7.43
C ILE A 194 -0.13 7.29 7.99
N LEU A 195 -0.92 6.63 7.16
CA LEU A 195 -1.52 5.33 7.43
C LEU A 195 -0.83 4.27 6.57
N ALA A 196 -0.34 3.21 7.20
CA ALA A 196 0.29 2.11 6.50
C ALA A 196 -0.74 1.05 6.12
N MET A 197 -0.89 0.78 4.84
CA MET A 197 -1.63 -0.39 4.34
C MET A 197 -0.68 -1.46 3.81
N LYS A 198 -1.19 -2.68 3.62
CA LYS A 198 -0.45 -3.80 3.03
C LYS A 198 0.87 -4.11 3.73
N VAL A 199 0.87 -3.96 5.03
CA VAL A 199 2.03 -4.20 5.91
C VAL A 199 2.59 -5.62 5.75
N LEU A 200 1.71 -6.59 5.45
CA LEU A 200 2.11 -7.97 5.14
C LEU A 200 2.25 -8.23 3.63
N ALA A 201 2.44 -7.18 2.80
CA ALA A 201 2.57 -7.30 1.35
C ALA A 201 1.45 -8.18 0.76
N ASP A 202 0.19 -7.86 1.07
CA ASP A 202 -1.01 -8.60 0.64
C ASP A 202 -1.02 -10.09 1.06
N GLY A 203 -0.38 -10.39 2.18
CA GLY A 203 -0.23 -11.74 2.75
C GLY A 203 1.09 -12.42 2.41
N PHE A 204 1.92 -11.90 1.50
CA PHE A 204 3.20 -12.51 1.14
C PHE A 204 4.18 -12.65 2.33
N LEU A 205 4.12 -11.72 3.30
CA LEU A 205 4.99 -11.70 4.49
C LEU A 205 4.38 -12.41 5.71
N TRP A 206 3.35 -13.21 5.55
CA TRP A 206 2.61 -13.80 6.67
C TRP A 206 3.47 -14.67 7.61
N ARG A 207 4.52 -15.32 7.09
CA ARG A 207 5.46 -16.11 7.91
C ARG A 207 6.37 -15.26 8.78
N ASN A 208 6.55 -13.99 8.44
CA ASN A 208 7.40 -13.03 9.13
C ASN A 208 6.62 -11.80 9.61
N THR A 209 5.39 -12.01 10.08
CA THR A 209 4.48 -10.96 10.56
C THR A 209 5.13 -10.05 11.59
N GLU A 210 5.89 -10.63 12.56
CA GLU A 210 6.60 -9.86 13.58
C GLU A 210 7.59 -8.86 12.97
N ASN A 211 8.45 -9.33 12.08
CA ASN A 211 9.44 -8.46 11.42
C ASN A 211 8.78 -7.45 10.47
N ALA A 212 7.68 -7.82 9.82
CA ALA A 212 6.92 -6.88 9.00
C ALA A 212 6.30 -5.75 9.83
N PHE A 213 5.75 -6.07 10.99
CA PHE A 213 5.22 -5.06 11.92
C PHE A 213 6.35 -4.20 12.50
N ARG A 214 7.44 -4.80 13.01
CA ARG A 214 8.59 -4.07 13.56
C ARG A 214 9.20 -3.11 12.55
N TYR A 215 9.31 -3.55 11.28
CA TYR A 215 9.77 -2.69 10.20
C TYR A 215 8.82 -1.50 9.98
N THR A 216 7.52 -1.75 9.80
CA THR A 216 6.56 -0.68 9.54
C THR A 216 6.44 0.29 10.72
N LEU A 217 6.52 -0.22 11.97
CA LEU A 217 6.54 0.60 13.18
C LEU A 217 7.78 1.50 13.29
N SER A 218 8.87 1.18 12.59
CA SER A 218 10.07 2.02 12.55
C SER A 218 9.94 3.23 11.62
N LEU A 219 8.85 3.30 10.84
CA LEU A 219 8.50 4.43 10.00
C LEU A 219 7.54 5.37 10.76
N PRO A 220 7.47 6.66 10.40
CA PRO A 220 6.64 7.63 11.10
C PRO A 220 5.14 7.47 10.75
N VAL A 221 4.58 6.30 11.05
CA VAL A 221 3.18 5.95 10.77
C VAL A 221 2.30 6.16 11.99
N SER A 222 1.07 6.63 11.76
CA SER A 222 0.07 6.80 12.82
C SER A 222 -0.72 5.52 13.10
N CYS A 223 -0.89 4.66 12.10
CA CYS A 223 -1.68 3.44 12.23
C CYS A 223 -1.30 2.43 11.14
N LEU A 224 -1.27 1.15 11.49
CA LEU A 224 -1.21 0.01 10.59
C LEU A 224 -2.64 -0.45 10.29
N VAL A 225 -3.09 -0.29 9.05
CA VAL A 225 -4.43 -0.70 8.62
C VAL A 225 -4.36 -2.13 8.09
N LEU A 226 -4.86 -3.06 8.90
CA LEU A 226 -4.78 -4.50 8.63
C LEU A 226 -6.13 -5.06 8.21
N GLY A 227 -6.14 -5.81 7.12
CA GLY A 227 -7.29 -6.59 6.69
C GLY A 227 -7.30 -7.93 7.43
N VAL A 228 -8.34 -8.18 8.22
CA VAL A 228 -8.48 -9.39 9.02
C VAL A 228 -9.84 -10.03 8.74
N ASN A 229 -9.89 -11.36 8.61
CA ASN A 229 -11.10 -12.14 8.37
C ASN A 229 -11.30 -13.28 9.40
N ARG A 230 -10.50 -13.32 10.48
CA ARG A 230 -10.57 -14.33 11.54
C ARG A 230 -10.28 -13.70 12.89
N GLU A 231 -11.01 -14.14 13.92
CA GLU A 231 -10.82 -13.63 15.31
C GLU A 231 -9.46 -13.97 15.90
N ASP A 232 -8.93 -15.18 15.61
CA ASP A 232 -7.62 -15.60 16.11
C ASP A 232 -6.48 -14.77 15.49
N TYR A 233 -6.58 -14.36 14.22
CA TYR A 233 -5.63 -13.45 13.59
C TYR A 233 -5.68 -12.07 14.24
N LEU A 234 -6.89 -11.53 14.46
CA LEU A 234 -7.04 -10.24 15.12
C LEU A 234 -6.43 -10.22 16.53
N ARG A 235 -6.70 -11.24 17.33
CA ARG A 235 -6.13 -11.35 18.67
C ARG A 235 -4.61 -11.43 18.64
N ARG A 236 -4.06 -12.26 17.77
CA ARG A 236 -2.62 -12.39 17.57
C ARG A 236 -1.97 -11.07 17.17
N ASP A 237 -2.56 -10.35 16.22
CA ASP A 237 -2.02 -9.06 15.75
C ASP A 237 -2.03 -8.01 16.85
N VAL A 238 -3.10 -7.97 17.67
CA VAL A 238 -3.19 -7.09 18.86
C VAL A 238 -2.13 -7.45 19.89
N GLU A 239 -1.94 -8.74 20.20
CA GLU A 239 -0.94 -9.22 21.14
C GLU A 239 0.49 -8.88 20.68
N LEU A 240 0.78 -9.11 19.39
CA LEU A 240 2.08 -8.76 18.81
C LEU A 240 2.34 -7.26 18.92
N LEU A 241 1.41 -6.42 18.48
CA LEU A 241 1.59 -4.97 18.50
C LEU A 241 1.69 -4.37 19.90
N ALA A 242 1.18 -5.08 20.92
CA ALA A 242 1.31 -4.64 22.31
C ALA A 242 2.73 -4.82 22.88
N THR A 243 3.55 -5.68 22.29
CA THR A 243 4.87 -6.06 22.82
C THR A 243 6.03 -5.73 21.89
N LEU A 244 5.76 -5.49 20.61
CA LEU A 244 6.81 -5.25 19.62
C LEU A 244 7.46 -3.88 19.78
N THR A 245 8.78 -3.86 19.59
CA THR A 245 9.57 -2.64 19.42
C THR A 245 9.92 -2.43 17.95
N PRO A 246 9.90 -1.17 17.47
CA PRO A 246 10.36 -0.85 16.11
C PRO A 246 11.79 -1.37 15.86
N MET A 247 12.09 -1.73 14.61
CA MET A 247 13.47 -2.03 14.22
C MET A 247 14.32 -0.76 14.26
N ASN A 248 15.53 -0.85 14.80
CA ASN A 248 16.57 0.16 14.60
C ASN A 248 17.26 -0.04 13.24
N GLU A 249 18.14 0.88 12.82
CA GLU A 249 18.77 0.82 11.49
C GLU A 249 19.70 -0.41 11.33
N GLU A 250 20.41 -0.81 12.38
CA GLU A 250 21.26 -2.00 12.33
C GLU A 250 20.43 -3.29 12.16
N GLU A 251 19.29 -3.38 12.85
CA GLU A 251 18.34 -4.49 12.70
C GLU A 251 17.74 -4.53 11.30
N LYS A 252 17.40 -3.36 10.72
CA LYS A 252 16.90 -3.28 9.34
C LYS A 252 17.94 -3.78 8.35
N ASP A 253 19.19 -3.31 8.46
CA ASP A 253 20.27 -3.69 7.55
C ASP A 253 20.53 -5.21 7.59
N ARG A 254 20.56 -5.78 8.80
CA ARG A 254 20.65 -7.23 8.98
C ARG A 254 19.47 -7.97 8.38
N TRP A 255 18.23 -7.51 8.67
CA TRP A 255 17.01 -8.13 8.15
C TRP A 255 16.92 -8.07 6.63
N PHE A 256 17.32 -6.98 6.01
CA PHE A 256 17.37 -6.88 4.54
C PHE A 256 18.35 -7.87 3.90
N PHE A 257 19.34 -8.32 4.64
CA PHE A 257 20.24 -9.37 4.18
C PHE A 257 19.65 -10.78 4.38
N GLU A 258 19.00 -11.01 5.51
CA GLU A 258 18.54 -12.33 5.97
C GLU A 258 17.14 -12.69 5.50
N ALA A 259 16.26 -11.69 5.21
CA ALA A 259 14.86 -11.91 4.91
C ALA A 259 14.65 -12.89 3.73
N PRO A 260 14.02 -14.05 3.97
CA PRO A 260 13.87 -15.08 2.95
C PRO A 260 13.02 -14.63 1.75
N GLU A 261 12.07 -13.73 1.96
CA GLU A 261 11.22 -13.19 0.91
C GLU A 261 11.98 -12.30 -0.08
N LEU A 262 13.09 -11.72 0.36
CA LEU A 262 13.98 -10.95 -0.51
C LEU A 262 14.95 -11.85 -1.29
N GLY A 263 15.35 -12.96 -0.71
CA GLY A 263 16.20 -13.98 -1.31
C GLY A 263 17.42 -13.43 -2.05
N ASN A 264 17.87 -14.17 -3.04
CA ASN A 264 18.92 -13.76 -3.96
C ASN A 264 18.35 -13.19 -5.28
N TYR A 265 17.14 -12.65 -5.26
CA TYR A 265 16.45 -12.16 -6.46
C TYR A 265 16.03 -10.70 -6.38
N VAL A 266 15.48 -10.25 -5.27
CA VAL A 266 15.09 -8.84 -5.10
C VAL A 266 16.31 -7.95 -4.94
N CYS A 267 16.52 -7.01 -5.85
CA CYS A 267 17.63 -6.05 -5.79
C CYS A 267 17.42 -5.03 -4.65
N ARG A 268 18.40 -4.94 -3.71
CA ARG A 268 18.37 -3.98 -2.59
C ARG A 268 18.84 -2.58 -2.98
N GLN A 269 19.01 -2.30 -4.27
CA GLN A 269 19.37 -0.96 -4.79
C GLN A 269 20.69 -0.39 -4.22
N CYS A 270 21.62 -1.25 -3.80
CA CYS A 270 22.87 -0.84 -3.13
C CYS A 270 23.97 -0.28 -4.07
N GLY A 271 23.83 -0.46 -5.39
CA GLY A 271 24.75 0.05 -6.41
C GLY A 271 26.11 -0.65 -6.51
N LYS A 272 26.42 -1.65 -5.69
CA LYS A 272 27.74 -2.30 -5.66
C LYS A 272 28.13 -3.02 -6.95
N CYS A 273 27.14 -3.37 -7.79
CA CYS A 273 27.36 -3.97 -9.11
C CYS A 273 27.90 -2.98 -10.16
N LEU A 274 27.85 -1.69 -9.89
CA LEU A 274 28.33 -0.64 -10.80
C LEU A 274 29.83 -0.36 -10.65
N PRO A 275 30.48 0.24 -11.66
CA PRO A 275 29.93 0.50 -12.99
C PRO A 275 29.82 -0.77 -13.84
N CYS A 276 28.83 -0.80 -14.74
CA CYS A 276 28.76 -1.81 -15.81
C CYS A 276 29.64 -1.37 -16.98
N PRO A 277 30.49 -2.23 -17.57
CA PRO A 277 31.31 -1.86 -18.74
C PRO A 277 30.49 -1.37 -19.94
N GLU A 278 29.27 -1.93 -20.11
CA GLU A 278 28.36 -1.56 -21.21
C GLU A 278 27.43 -0.35 -20.83
N GLY A 279 27.69 0.31 -19.71
CA GLY A 279 26.92 1.49 -19.29
C GLY A 279 25.51 1.22 -18.76
N ILE A 280 25.15 -0.04 -18.49
CA ILE A 280 23.80 -0.37 -17.97
C ILE A 280 23.70 0.09 -16.52
N ASP A 281 22.68 0.88 -16.21
CA ASP A 281 22.26 1.14 -14.82
C ASP A 281 21.45 -0.06 -14.28
N ILE A 282 22.19 -1.08 -13.82
CA ILE A 282 21.63 -2.34 -13.34
C ILE A 282 20.58 -2.14 -12.24
N PRO A 283 20.84 -1.34 -11.17
CA PRO A 283 19.84 -1.05 -10.15
C PRO A 283 18.57 -0.39 -10.72
N LYS A 284 18.70 0.52 -11.68
CA LYS A 284 17.56 1.18 -12.31
C LYS A 284 16.69 0.21 -13.09
N VAL A 285 17.30 -0.71 -13.87
CA VAL A 285 16.56 -1.77 -14.58
C VAL A 285 15.76 -2.63 -13.60
N PHE A 286 16.37 -3.06 -12.48
CA PHE A 286 15.69 -3.88 -11.48
C PHE A 286 14.66 -3.10 -10.65
N LEU A 287 14.84 -1.79 -10.50
CA LEU A 287 13.80 -0.92 -9.93
C LEU A 287 12.55 -0.88 -10.83
N LEU A 288 12.75 -0.74 -12.13
CA LEU A 288 11.64 -0.75 -13.09
C LEU A 288 10.94 -2.10 -13.14
N GLU A 289 11.69 -3.22 -13.07
CA GLU A 289 11.08 -4.55 -12.87
C GLU A 289 10.27 -4.62 -11.56
N GLY A 290 10.77 -4.02 -10.49
CA GLY A 290 10.07 -3.92 -9.21
C GLY A 290 8.77 -3.11 -9.31
N GLN A 291 8.78 -2.02 -10.06
CA GLN A 291 7.60 -1.21 -10.34
C GLN A 291 6.62 -1.91 -11.29
N TYR A 292 7.10 -2.83 -12.12
CA TYR A 292 6.28 -3.65 -12.99
C TYR A 292 5.55 -4.77 -12.23
N ASP A 293 6.27 -5.63 -11.51
CA ASP A 293 5.73 -6.82 -10.84
C ASP A 293 6.40 -7.17 -9.50
N ARG A 294 7.02 -6.22 -8.82
CA ARG A 294 7.75 -6.40 -7.55
C ARG A 294 8.95 -7.33 -7.64
N GLN A 295 9.56 -7.48 -8.79
CA GLN A 295 10.66 -8.42 -9.02
C GLN A 295 10.26 -9.88 -8.71
N MET A 296 8.98 -10.20 -8.85
CA MET A 296 8.49 -11.55 -8.58
C MET A 296 9.00 -12.54 -9.63
N LYS A 297 9.47 -13.65 -9.12
CA LYS A 297 9.92 -14.80 -9.91
C LYS A 297 9.13 -16.03 -9.46
N ASP A 298 8.82 -16.90 -10.41
CA ASP A 298 7.96 -18.05 -10.16
C ASP A 298 8.51 -19.02 -9.09
N ASP A 299 9.82 -19.09 -8.93
CA ASP A 299 10.48 -19.94 -7.93
C ASP A 299 10.59 -19.30 -6.52
N ILE A 300 10.19 -18.04 -6.33
CA ILE A 300 10.10 -17.43 -4.99
C ILE A 300 8.96 -18.07 -4.19
N VAL A 301 7.84 -18.35 -4.85
CA VAL A 301 6.68 -19.01 -4.24
C VAL A 301 6.75 -20.50 -4.56
N ARG A 302 7.25 -21.30 -3.62
CA ARG A 302 7.49 -22.74 -3.82
C ARG A 302 6.42 -23.64 -3.19
N ASP A 303 5.75 -23.14 -2.16
CA ASP A 303 4.74 -23.89 -1.42
C ASP A 303 3.39 -23.79 -2.16
N PRO A 304 2.67 -24.92 -2.37
CA PRO A 304 1.31 -24.88 -2.91
C PRO A 304 0.35 -23.97 -2.17
N ALA A 305 0.51 -23.82 -0.85
CA ALA A 305 -0.28 -22.88 -0.04
C ALA A 305 -0.03 -21.42 -0.40
N GLU A 306 1.12 -21.10 -0.99
CA GLU A 306 1.49 -19.75 -1.43
C GLU A 306 1.10 -19.47 -2.88
N TYR A 307 0.67 -20.49 -3.62
CA TYR A 307 0.31 -20.34 -5.03
C TYR A 307 -0.85 -19.35 -5.23
N ALA A 308 -1.83 -19.40 -4.35
CA ALA A 308 -2.94 -18.45 -4.33
C ALA A 308 -2.47 -17.02 -3.98
N LEU A 309 -1.48 -16.88 -3.10
CA LEU A 309 -0.86 -15.59 -2.78
C LEU A 309 -0.11 -15.02 -3.98
N ARG A 310 0.63 -15.84 -4.72
CA ARG A 310 1.31 -15.44 -5.95
C ARG A 310 0.34 -14.90 -6.99
N ASP A 311 -0.76 -15.61 -7.24
CA ASP A 311 -1.79 -15.15 -8.17
C ASP A 311 -2.46 -13.86 -7.70
N ARG A 312 -2.71 -13.73 -6.41
CA ARG A 312 -3.24 -12.51 -5.80
C ARG A 312 -2.28 -11.34 -5.96
N LEU A 313 -0.98 -11.54 -5.73
CA LEU A 313 0.06 -10.54 -5.96
C LEU A 313 0.16 -10.12 -7.43
N ARG A 314 -0.12 -11.02 -8.38
CA ARG A 314 -0.19 -10.66 -9.80
C ARG A 314 -1.28 -9.65 -10.12
N PHE A 315 -2.39 -9.64 -9.39
CA PHE A 315 -3.45 -8.63 -9.52
C PHE A 315 -3.12 -7.34 -8.75
N TRP A 316 -2.18 -7.39 -7.83
CA TRP A 316 -1.72 -6.23 -7.07
C TRP A 316 -0.41 -5.68 -7.62
N PHE A 317 -0.42 -5.41 -8.90
CA PHE A 317 0.76 -5.00 -9.63
C PHE A 317 1.25 -3.61 -9.30
N GLY A 318 2.49 -3.39 -9.71
CA GLY A 318 3.04 -2.09 -9.95
C GLY A 318 2.31 -1.33 -11.05
N ASN A 319 2.86 -0.21 -11.43
CA ASN A 319 2.42 0.56 -12.58
C ASN A 319 3.17 0.04 -13.83
N GLN A 320 2.60 -0.99 -14.48
CA GLN A 320 3.22 -1.66 -15.63
C GLN A 320 3.49 -0.68 -16.78
N ASP A 321 2.49 0.13 -17.14
CA ASP A 321 2.61 1.13 -18.21
C ASP A 321 3.74 2.13 -17.92
N TYR A 322 3.84 2.58 -16.67
CA TYR A 322 4.92 3.49 -16.26
C TYR A 322 6.29 2.81 -16.36
N ALA A 323 6.41 1.59 -15.83
CA ALA A 323 7.67 0.86 -15.84
C ALA A 323 8.16 0.58 -17.26
N GLN A 324 7.28 0.18 -18.18
CA GLN A 324 7.60 -0.06 -19.57
C GLN A 324 8.02 1.23 -20.30
N LYS A 325 7.27 2.31 -20.14
CA LYS A 325 7.61 3.62 -20.71
C LYS A 325 8.95 4.14 -20.19
N ALA A 326 9.16 4.04 -18.88
CA ALA A 326 10.42 4.45 -18.26
C ALA A 326 11.61 3.59 -18.71
N TYR A 327 11.40 2.28 -18.91
CA TYR A 327 12.42 1.39 -19.44
C TYR A 327 12.76 1.69 -20.90
N ALA A 328 11.75 1.95 -21.74
CA ALA A 328 11.94 2.33 -23.14
C ALA A 328 12.71 3.66 -23.29
N ALA A 329 12.62 4.54 -22.30
CA ALA A 329 13.30 5.83 -22.26
C ALA A 329 14.74 5.76 -21.71
N LEU A 330 15.24 4.59 -21.32
CA LEU A 330 16.64 4.43 -20.87
C LEU A 330 17.59 4.57 -22.06
N ASP A 331 18.66 5.34 -21.88
CA ASP A 331 19.73 5.46 -22.89
C ASP A 331 20.41 4.12 -23.20
N VAL A 332 20.58 3.28 -22.14
CA VAL A 332 21.17 1.95 -22.28
C VAL A 332 20.24 0.92 -21.60
N GLN A 333 19.69 0.03 -22.42
CA GLN A 333 18.80 -1.04 -21.95
C GLN A 333 19.56 -2.32 -21.60
N ALA A 334 18.89 -3.26 -20.96
CA ALA A 334 19.47 -4.54 -20.53
C ALA A 334 19.98 -5.41 -21.70
N THR A 335 19.48 -5.20 -22.94
CA THR A 335 19.99 -5.87 -24.16
C THR A 335 21.44 -5.57 -24.49
N SER A 336 21.99 -4.47 -23.96
CA SER A 336 23.42 -4.17 -24.12
C SER A 336 24.31 -5.08 -23.28
N CYS A 337 23.74 -5.97 -22.44
CA CYS A 337 24.51 -6.88 -21.60
C CYS A 337 25.27 -7.94 -22.45
N THR A 338 26.59 -7.89 -22.40
CA THR A 338 27.49 -8.87 -23.06
C THR A 338 27.71 -10.15 -22.26
N ALA A 339 27.00 -10.33 -21.15
CA ALA A 339 27.14 -11.46 -20.22
C ALA A 339 28.56 -11.65 -19.66
N CYS A 340 29.32 -10.56 -19.51
CA CYS A 340 30.72 -10.62 -19.02
C CYS A 340 30.84 -11.06 -17.55
N GLY A 341 29.76 -11.04 -16.76
CA GLY A 341 29.69 -11.53 -15.39
C GLY A 341 30.40 -10.67 -14.33
N ILE A 342 31.03 -9.54 -14.68
CA ILE A 342 31.82 -8.69 -13.76
C ILE A 342 30.98 -8.15 -12.59
N CYS A 343 29.68 -7.95 -12.79
CA CYS A 343 28.75 -7.42 -11.79
C CYS A 343 28.36 -8.44 -10.71
N GLU A 344 28.32 -9.73 -11.04
CA GLU A 344 27.80 -10.79 -10.15
C GLU A 344 28.62 -10.99 -8.87
N PRO A 345 29.97 -11.08 -8.92
CA PRO A 345 30.79 -11.22 -7.70
C PRO A 345 30.72 -9.99 -6.79
N LYS A 346 30.31 -8.83 -7.31
CA LYS A 346 30.16 -7.60 -6.53
C LYS A 346 28.83 -7.54 -5.77
N CYS A 347 27.86 -8.40 -6.12
CA CYS A 347 26.55 -8.40 -5.50
C CYS A 347 26.60 -9.14 -4.16
N PRO A 348 26.42 -8.45 -3.00
CA PRO A 348 26.49 -9.10 -1.69
C PRO A 348 25.31 -10.05 -1.44
N TYR A 349 24.27 -9.98 -2.26
CA TYR A 349 23.05 -10.77 -2.15
C TYR A 349 23.00 -11.96 -3.12
N GLY A 350 24.08 -12.21 -3.88
CA GLY A 350 24.20 -13.34 -4.80
C GLY A 350 23.17 -13.34 -5.93
N ILE A 351 22.72 -12.15 -6.36
CA ILE A 351 21.75 -12.04 -7.46
C ILE A 351 22.41 -12.49 -8.77
N PRO A 352 21.82 -13.43 -9.54
CA PRO A 352 22.29 -13.80 -10.87
C PRO A 352 21.95 -12.68 -11.86
N ILE A 353 22.75 -11.61 -11.85
CA ILE A 353 22.46 -10.33 -12.50
C ILE A 353 22.28 -10.49 -14.00
N VAL A 354 23.15 -11.24 -14.68
CA VAL A 354 23.07 -11.45 -16.14
C VAL A 354 21.73 -12.08 -16.52
N LYS A 355 21.36 -13.16 -15.85
CA LYS A 355 20.08 -13.84 -16.08
C LYS A 355 18.89 -12.93 -15.75
N LYS A 356 18.99 -12.19 -14.64
CA LYS A 356 17.92 -11.29 -14.21
C LYS A 356 17.74 -10.11 -15.16
N LEU A 357 18.80 -9.55 -15.76
CA LEU A 357 18.71 -8.51 -16.78
C LEU A 357 17.92 -8.98 -18.00
N ALA A 358 18.16 -10.22 -18.47
CA ALA A 358 17.43 -10.80 -19.60
C ALA A 358 15.93 -10.95 -19.28
N ILE A 359 15.60 -11.46 -18.09
CA ILE A 359 14.20 -11.59 -17.64
C ILE A 359 13.52 -10.22 -17.49
N ALA A 360 14.20 -9.25 -16.89
CA ALA A 360 13.68 -7.90 -16.73
C ALA A 360 13.40 -7.23 -18.08
N HIS A 361 14.32 -7.40 -19.06
CA HIS A 361 14.09 -6.90 -20.42
C HIS A 361 12.83 -7.51 -21.03
N GLU A 362 12.69 -8.84 -20.99
CA GLU A 362 11.53 -9.54 -21.55
C GLU A 362 10.21 -9.05 -20.92
N LYS A 363 10.16 -8.88 -19.59
CA LYS A 363 8.99 -8.35 -18.90
C LYS A 363 8.66 -6.91 -19.29
N LEU A 364 9.69 -6.05 -19.35
CA LEU A 364 9.53 -4.61 -19.57
C LEU A 364 9.29 -4.24 -21.04
N THR A 365 9.46 -5.18 -21.97
CA THR A 365 9.18 -5.00 -23.40
C THR A 365 8.00 -5.84 -23.90
N ASP A 366 7.34 -6.60 -23.02
CA ASP A 366 6.19 -7.43 -23.42
C ASP A 366 4.97 -6.55 -23.75
N GLU A 367 4.55 -6.54 -25.01
CA GLU A 367 3.42 -5.75 -25.52
C GLU A 367 2.04 -6.34 -25.16
N ARG A 368 2.00 -7.49 -24.48
CA ARG A 368 0.73 -8.14 -24.11
C ARG A 368 0.02 -7.37 -23.01
N PRO A 369 -1.34 -7.35 -23.05
CA PRO A 369 -2.11 -6.64 -22.02
C PRO A 369 -1.83 -7.21 -20.61
N PRO A 370 -1.90 -6.36 -19.58
CA PRO A 370 -1.73 -6.77 -18.18
C PRO A 370 -2.66 -7.94 -17.83
N GLY A 371 -2.13 -8.98 -17.22
CA GLY A 371 -2.88 -10.18 -16.84
C GLY A 371 -2.68 -11.40 -17.76
N TYR A 372 -1.97 -11.25 -18.89
CA TYR A 372 -1.54 -12.41 -19.65
C TYR A 372 -0.31 -13.04 -19.00
N THR A 373 -0.50 -14.11 -18.27
CA THR A 373 0.60 -14.91 -17.75
C THR A 373 1.02 -15.96 -18.74
N ARG A 374 2.34 -16.09 -18.99
CA ARG A 374 2.86 -17.33 -19.56
C ARG A 374 2.54 -18.45 -18.58
N ILE A 375 1.62 -19.32 -18.96
CA ILE A 375 1.49 -20.65 -18.36
C ILE A 375 2.58 -21.48 -19.04
N PHE A 376 3.69 -21.65 -18.33
CA PHE A 376 4.71 -22.65 -18.65
C PHE A 376 4.95 -23.50 -17.41
#